data_7ee6973cab792ebf74f080b097ecf619
#
_entry.id   7ee6973cab792ebf74f080b097ecf619
#
_cell.length_a   1.000
_cell.length_b   1.000
_cell.length_c   1.000
_cell.angle_alpha   90.00
_cell.angle_beta   90.00
_cell.angle_gamma   90.00
#
_symmetry.space_group_name_H-M   'P 1'
#
loop_
_entity.id
_entity.type
_entity.pdbx_description
1 polymer ?
#
loop_
_entity_poly.entity_id
_entity_poly.type
_entity_poly.pdbx_seq_one_letter_code
_entity_poly.pdbx_strand_id
1 'polypeptide(L)'
;MDKLLTGRVALVTGASSGIGAATARLLAAHGAVTYCADLAEPEADDVGTSSTTTSHTVQIRLDVREEAEWETAVSAVLEHEGHLDALVHAAGIAAASPLADTTLAEWRHVLATNLDGSFLAIKHGIRAMRKSGGTIVVIGSASGIRPSAGAVAYSTSKAAVSMLVRAAAKECREGKLPIRINAVSPGGVKTPLWRAMPFFGNLVELHGSEEAAFAAMEAHGGDRFATPEQVAEAVLFLVSDAASHITGVELPLDDGYTL
;
A
#
# COMPACT_ATOMS: atom_id res chain seq x y z
N MET A 1 1.27 15.30 -19.78
CA MET A 1 1.81 14.02 -19.25
C MET A 1 1.35 12.91 -20.15
N ASP A 2 2.28 12.05 -20.57
CA ASP A 2 1.90 10.84 -21.29
C ASP A 2 1.11 9.92 -20.38
N LYS A 3 -0.06 9.48 -20.84
CA LYS A 3 -0.93 8.60 -20.09
C LYS A 3 -0.41 7.15 -20.17
N LEU A 4 0.38 6.74 -19.19
CA LEU A 4 1.05 5.43 -19.16
C LEU A 4 0.11 4.23 -18.98
N LEU A 5 -1.10 4.46 -18.47
CA LEU A 5 -2.03 3.42 -18.03
C LEU A 5 -3.40 3.51 -18.74
N THR A 6 -3.47 4.14 -19.91
CA THR A 6 -4.70 4.23 -20.69
C THR A 6 -5.25 2.83 -21.00
N GLY A 7 -6.52 2.59 -20.65
CA GLY A 7 -7.18 1.30 -20.85
C GLY A 7 -6.81 0.23 -19.82
N ARG A 8 -6.02 0.57 -18.79
CA ARG A 8 -5.73 -0.33 -17.66
C ARG A 8 -6.75 -0.16 -16.54
N VAL A 9 -6.99 -1.23 -15.82
CA VAL A 9 -7.85 -1.27 -14.63
C VAL A 9 -7.00 -1.57 -13.41
N ALA A 10 -7.11 -0.73 -12.39
CA ALA A 10 -6.36 -0.85 -11.15
C ALA A 10 -7.31 -0.96 -9.94
N LEU A 11 -6.94 -1.80 -8.97
CA LEU A 11 -7.57 -1.87 -7.64
C LEU A 11 -6.53 -1.45 -6.60
N VAL A 12 -6.84 -0.42 -5.81
CA VAL A 12 -5.95 0.11 -4.76
C VAL A 12 -6.65 -0.01 -3.42
N THR A 13 -6.04 -0.70 -2.44
CA THR A 13 -6.56 -0.78 -1.07
C THR A 13 -5.89 0.24 -0.16
N GLY A 14 -6.56 0.63 0.93
CA GLY A 14 -6.09 1.73 1.79
C GLY A 14 -6.20 3.08 1.06
N ALA A 15 -7.14 3.18 0.12
CA ALA A 15 -7.22 4.29 -0.83
C ALA A 15 -7.84 5.57 -0.25
N SER A 16 -8.38 5.54 0.98
CA SER A 16 -8.95 6.73 1.62
C SER A 16 -7.90 7.71 2.15
N SER A 17 -6.64 7.29 2.35
CA SER A 17 -5.62 8.17 2.92
C SER A 17 -4.19 7.81 2.50
N GLY A 18 -3.24 8.68 2.81
CA GLY A 18 -1.81 8.44 2.72
C GLY A 18 -1.34 7.90 1.36
N ILE A 19 -0.52 6.84 1.39
CA ILE A 19 0.09 6.25 0.19
C ILE A 19 -0.97 5.69 -0.77
N GLY A 20 -2.00 5.02 -0.24
CA GLY A 20 -3.07 4.45 -1.07
C GLY A 20 -3.83 5.53 -1.84
N ALA A 21 -4.24 6.61 -1.17
CA ALA A 21 -4.93 7.74 -1.81
C ALA A 21 -4.05 8.44 -2.86
N ALA A 22 -2.77 8.70 -2.56
CA ALA A 22 -1.83 9.29 -3.51
C ALA A 22 -1.63 8.38 -4.73
N THR A 23 -1.50 7.06 -4.50
CA THR A 23 -1.38 6.07 -5.57
C THR A 23 -2.62 6.04 -6.45
N ALA A 24 -3.80 5.97 -5.85
CA ALA A 24 -5.05 5.92 -6.61
C ALA A 24 -5.23 7.15 -7.51
N ARG A 25 -4.96 8.35 -6.96
CA ARG A 25 -4.98 9.60 -7.74
C ARG A 25 -3.97 9.58 -8.89
N LEU A 26 -2.75 9.12 -8.64
CA LEU A 26 -1.71 9.10 -9.66
C LEU A 26 -2.01 8.11 -10.79
N LEU A 27 -2.47 6.89 -10.47
CA LEU A 27 -2.86 5.90 -11.49
C LEU A 27 -4.01 6.41 -12.35
N ALA A 28 -5.04 7.02 -11.74
CA ALA A 28 -6.16 7.64 -12.45
C ALA A 28 -5.70 8.79 -13.34
N ALA A 29 -4.80 9.66 -12.88
CA ALA A 29 -4.21 10.73 -13.67
C ALA A 29 -3.45 10.21 -14.91
N HIS A 30 -2.83 9.01 -14.79
CA HIS A 30 -2.18 8.32 -15.91
C HIS A 30 -3.15 7.50 -16.78
N GLY A 31 -4.46 7.62 -16.57
CA GLY A 31 -5.50 7.08 -17.45
C GLY A 31 -6.03 5.70 -17.09
N ALA A 32 -5.68 5.15 -15.92
CA ALA A 32 -6.28 3.93 -15.42
C ALA A 32 -7.71 4.17 -14.90
N VAL A 33 -8.61 3.21 -15.11
CA VAL A 33 -9.82 3.09 -14.30
C VAL A 33 -9.39 2.54 -12.94
N THR A 34 -9.58 3.33 -11.88
CA THR A 34 -9.02 3.02 -10.57
C THR A 34 -10.12 2.78 -9.54
N TYR A 35 -10.18 1.56 -9.05
CA TYR A 35 -11.05 1.16 -7.96
C TYR A 35 -10.36 1.43 -6.62
N CYS A 36 -10.94 2.34 -5.84
CA CYS A 36 -10.44 2.80 -4.56
C CYS A 36 -11.12 2.01 -3.44
N ALA A 37 -10.42 1.06 -2.84
CA ALA A 37 -10.97 0.18 -1.82
C ALA A 37 -10.48 0.59 -0.43
N ASP A 38 -11.40 0.74 0.52
CA ASP A 38 -11.09 1.03 1.92
C ASP A 38 -12.21 0.51 2.84
N LEU A 39 -11.89 0.41 4.13
CA LEU A 39 -12.86 0.12 5.19
C LEU A 39 -13.79 1.32 5.44
N ALA A 40 -13.22 2.52 5.42
CA ALA A 40 -13.95 3.77 5.56
C ALA A 40 -14.55 4.19 4.21
N GLU A 41 -15.77 4.71 4.23
CA GLU A 41 -16.27 5.47 3.11
C GLU A 41 -15.45 6.75 2.98
N PRO A 42 -15.01 7.14 1.77
CA PRO A 42 -14.23 8.35 1.59
C PRO A 42 -15.03 9.56 2.01
N GLU A 43 -14.39 10.49 2.72
CA GLU A 43 -14.98 11.80 2.93
C GLU A 43 -15.16 12.48 1.55
N ALA A 44 -16.31 13.10 1.34
CA ALA A 44 -16.74 13.64 0.04
C ALA A 44 -15.76 14.65 -0.58
N ASP A 45 -14.87 15.22 0.20
CA ASP A 45 -13.91 16.24 -0.21
C ASP A 45 -12.53 15.69 -0.64
N ASP A 46 -12.18 14.44 -0.28
CA ASP A 46 -10.87 13.84 -0.58
C ASP A 46 -10.82 13.08 -1.92
N VAL A 47 -11.97 12.69 -2.42
CA VAL A 47 -12.08 12.13 -3.77
C VAL A 47 -12.49 13.26 -4.69
N GLY A 48 -11.56 13.77 -5.49
CA GLY A 48 -11.79 14.90 -6.38
C GLY A 48 -13.06 14.75 -7.23
N THR A 49 -14.21 15.05 -6.64
CA THR A 49 -15.47 15.30 -7.32
C THR A 49 -15.47 16.71 -7.91
N SER A 50 -14.38 17.04 -8.63
CA SER A 50 -14.44 18.16 -9.55
C SER A 50 -15.25 17.68 -10.75
N SER A 51 -16.43 18.24 -10.94
CA SER A 51 -17.38 17.95 -12.03
C SER A 51 -16.89 18.43 -13.40
N THR A 52 -15.59 18.50 -13.60
CA THR A 52 -15.00 18.83 -14.90
C THR A 52 -13.92 17.80 -15.24
N THR A 53 -14.34 16.85 -16.08
CA THR A 53 -13.49 15.99 -16.92
C THR A 53 -12.78 14.81 -16.24
N THR A 54 -13.33 13.58 -16.39
CA THR A 54 -12.63 12.29 -16.41
C THR A 54 -11.92 11.85 -15.12
N SER A 55 -12.57 11.86 -13.97
CA SER A 55 -12.07 11.09 -12.83
C SER A 55 -12.57 9.64 -12.98
N HIS A 56 -11.67 8.76 -13.45
CA HIS A 56 -11.93 7.32 -13.59
C HIS A 56 -11.74 6.57 -12.25
N THR A 57 -12.31 7.08 -11.16
CA THR A 57 -12.21 6.44 -9.85
C THR A 57 -13.58 5.91 -9.41
N VAL A 58 -13.58 4.68 -8.90
CA VAL A 58 -14.77 3.99 -8.37
C VAL A 58 -14.49 3.60 -6.93
N GLN A 59 -15.39 3.89 -6.00
CA GLN A 59 -15.22 3.54 -4.59
C GLN A 59 -15.79 2.15 -4.30
N ILE A 60 -15.03 1.36 -3.52
CA ILE A 60 -15.47 0.04 -3.02
C ILE A 60 -15.16 -0.06 -1.53
N ARG A 61 -16.15 -0.45 -0.72
CA ARG A 61 -15.88 -0.84 0.66
C ARG A 61 -15.18 -2.20 0.70
N LEU A 62 -14.08 -2.29 1.44
CA LEU A 62 -13.31 -3.53 1.60
C LEU A 62 -12.59 -3.56 2.95
N ASP A 63 -12.98 -4.49 3.83
CA ASP A 63 -12.13 -4.91 4.92
C ASP A 63 -11.13 -5.95 4.40
N VAL A 64 -9.86 -5.56 4.35
CA VAL A 64 -8.80 -6.42 3.79
C VAL A 64 -8.57 -7.71 4.58
N ARG A 65 -9.12 -7.82 5.81
CA ARG A 65 -9.04 -9.01 6.66
C ARG A 65 -10.09 -10.07 6.30
N GLU A 66 -11.12 -9.69 5.53
CA GLU A 66 -12.29 -10.52 5.24
C GLU A 66 -12.24 -11.08 3.83
N GLU A 67 -11.99 -12.39 3.67
CA GLU A 67 -11.84 -13.02 2.36
C GLU A 67 -13.09 -12.85 1.48
N ALA A 68 -14.29 -12.94 2.07
CA ALA A 68 -15.54 -12.78 1.33
C ALA A 68 -15.70 -11.36 0.73
N GLU A 69 -15.18 -10.33 1.41
CA GLU A 69 -15.18 -8.97 0.86
C GLU A 69 -14.20 -8.83 -0.31
N TRP A 70 -13.05 -9.52 -0.27
CA TRP A 70 -12.15 -9.61 -1.43
C TRP A 70 -12.81 -10.26 -2.64
N GLU A 71 -13.52 -11.37 -2.44
CA GLU A 71 -14.27 -12.05 -3.50
C GLU A 71 -15.30 -11.11 -4.14
N THR A 72 -16.04 -10.39 -3.31
CA THR A 72 -17.04 -9.41 -3.77
C THR A 72 -16.38 -8.26 -4.55
N ALA A 73 -15.35 -7.65 -4.00
CA ALA A 73 -14.67 -6.50 -4.60
C ALA A 73 -14.03 -6.86 -5.95
N VAL A 74 -13.31 -7.98 -6.02
CA VAL A 74 -12.65 -8.41 -7.25
C VAL A 74 -13.69 -8.85 -8.30
N SER A 75 -14.77 -9.52 -7.89
CA SER A 75 -15.87 -9.87 -8.82
C SER A 75 -16.51 -8.64 -9.41
N ALA A 76 -16.80 -7.61 -8.60
CA ALA A 76 -17.37 -6.37 -9.10
C ALA A 76 -16.47 -5.69 -10.15
N VAL A 77 -15.15 -5.66 -9.93
CA VAL A 77 -14.19 -5.13 -10.93
C VAL A 77 -14.26 -5.95 -12.23
N LEU A 78 -14.23 -7.28 -12.13
CA LEU A 78 -14.23 -8.16 -13.31
C LEU A 78 -15.56 -8.14 -14.06
N GLU A 79 -16.69 -7.97 -13.38
CA GLU A 79 -18.02 -7.85 -14.01
C GLU A 79 -18.17 -6.53 -14.78
N HIS A 80 -17.62 -5.43 -14.27
CA HIS A 80 -17.71 -4.13 -14.92
C HIS A 80 -16.71 -3.93 -16.04
N GLU A 81 -15.45 -4.34 -15.81
CA GLU A 81 -14.33 -4.00 -16.70
C GLU A 81 -13.88 -5.20 -17.55
N GLY A 82 -14.24 -6.42 -17.15
CA GLY A 82 -13.82 -7.65 -17.82
C GLY A 82 -12.40 -8.12 -17.47
N HIS A 83 -11.59 -7.29 -16.82
CA HIS A 83 -10.19 -7.57 -16.49
C HIS A 83 -9.71 -6.75 -15.30
N LEU A 84 -8.55 -7.12 -14.76
CA LEU A 84 -7.78 -6.38 -13.76
C LEU A 84 -6.31 -6.43 -14.17
N ASP A 85 -5.66 -5.26 -14.33
CA ASP A 85 -4.26 -5.16 -14.76
C ASP A 85 -3.30 -4.89 -13.61
N ALA A 86 -3.76 -4.15 -12.60
CA ALA A 86 -2.93 -3.77 -11.45
C ALA A 86 -3.71 -3.92 -10.13
N LEU A 87 -3.05 -4.50 -9.12
CA LEU A 87 -3.52 -4.49 -7.75
C LEU A 87 -2.44 -3.86 -6.87
N VAL A 88 -2.79 -2.78 -6.18
CA VAL A 88 -1.90 -2.13 -5.21
C VAL A 88 -2.47 -2.30 -3.81
N HIS A 89 -1.76 -3.04 -2.96
CA HIS A 89 -2.16 -3.25 -1.59
C HIS A 89 -1.41 -2.28 -0.67
N ALA A 90 -2.08 -1.18 -0.29
CA ALA A 90 -1.52 -0.16 0.59
C ALA A 90 -2.20 -0.10 1.97
N ALA A 91 -3.28 -0.86 2.17
CA ALA A 91 -3.91 -0.98 3.47
C ALA A 91 -2.95 -1.55 4.51
N GLY A 92 -2.89 -0.91 5.65
CA GLY A 92 -2.04 -1.34 6.75
C GLY A 92 -2.19 -0.46 7.97
N ILE A 93 -1.86 -1.02 9.12
CA ILE A 93 -1.88 -0.33 10.41
C ILE A 93 -0.54 -0.46 11.10
N ALA A 94 -0.26 0.47 12.00
CA ALA A 94 0.91 0.41 12.87
C ALA A 94 0.46 0.41 14.33
N ALA A 95 1.29 -0.19 15.19
CA ALA A 95 1.16 -0.12 16.63
C ALA A 95 2.55 0.01 17.24
N ALA A 96 2.64 0.75 18.32
CA ALA A 96 3.87 0.92 19.08
C ALA A 96 3.65 0.52 20.53
N SER A 97 4.33 -0.55 20.95
CA SER A 97 4.33 -1.06 22.33
C SER A 97 5.63 -1.85 22.58
N PRO A 98 6.26 -1.75 23.74
CA PRO A 98 7.34 -2.65 24.10
C PRO A 98 6.89 -4.12 23.98
N LEU A 99 7.78 -5.01 23.55
CA LEU A 99 7.43 -6.42 23.34
C LEU A 99 6.80 -7.08 24.58
N ALA A 100 7.34 -6.78 25.76
CA ALA A 100 6.85 -7.36 27.02
C ALA A 100 5.43 -6.91 27.38
N ASP A 101 4.99 -5.77 26.87
CA ASP A 101 3.69 -5.17 27.17
C ASP A 101 2.71 -5.36 26.00
N THR A 102 3.19 -5.80 24.84
CA THR A 102 2.35 -6.07 23.66
C THR A 102 1.39 -7.24 23.96
N THR A 103 0.10 -6.99 23.95
CA THR A 103 -0.89 -8.03 24.14
C THR A 103 -1.00 -8.93 22.89
N LEU A 104 -1.43 -10.19 23.10
CA LEU A 104 -1.67 -11.09 21.97
C LEU A 104 -2.79 -10.57 21.04
N ALA A 105 -3.72 -9.78 21.56
CA ALA A 105 -4.79 -9.16 20.77
C ALA A 105 -4.24 -8.08 19.84
N GLU A 106 -3.38 -7.19 20.34
CA GLU A 106 -2.69 -6.17 19.52
C GLU A 106 -1.81 -6.81 18.46
N TRP A 107 -1.02 -7.81 18.85
CA TRP A 107 -0.21 -8.59 17.92
C TRP A 107 -1.07 -9.14 16.77
N ARG A 108 -2.14 -9.86 17.09
CA ARG A 108 -3.05 -10.46 16.10
C ARG A 108 -3.75 -9.43 15.24
N HIS A 109 -4.14 -8.29 15.81
CA HIS A 109 -4.79 -7.21 15.06
C HIS A 109 -3.87 -6.65 13.97
N VAL A 110 -2.59 -6.40 14.30
CA VAL A 110 -1.61 -5.93 13.33
C VAL A 110 -1.35 -6.98 12.24
N LEU A 111 -1.18 -8.25 12.61
CA LEU A 111 -0.93 -9.31 11.64
C LEU A 111 -2.13 -9.55 10.74
N ALA A 112 -3.34 -9.55 11.28
CA ALA A 112 -4.56 -9.73 10.49
C ALA A 112 -4.69 -8.69 9.38
N THR A 113 -4.41 -7.41 9.69
CA THR A 113 -4.48 -6.36 8.67
C THR A 113 -3.28 -6.41 7.71
N ASN A 114 -2.06 -6.44 8.26
CA ASN A 114 -0.86 -6.24 7.44
C ASN A 114 -0.44 -7.50 6.68
N LEU A 115 -0.53 -8.68 7.31
CA LEU A 115 -0.05 -9.94 6.74
C LEU A 115 -1.17 -10.74 6.10
N ASP A 116 -2.25 -11.04 6.84
CA ASP A 116 -3.36 -11.81 6.27
C ASP A 116 -4.03 -11.01 5.15
N GLY A 117 -4.22 -9.68 5.32
CA GLY A 117 -4.70 -8.80 4.27
C GLY A 117 -3.81 -8.81 3.02
N SER A 118 -2.47 -8.79 3.19
CA SER A 118 -1.53 -8.89 2.06
C SER A 118 -1.61 -10.27 1.37
N PHE A 119 -1.78 -11.34 2.14
CA PHE A 119 -1.99 -12.67 1.60
C PHE A 119 -3.26 -12.74 0.76
N LEU A 120 -4.37 -12.21 1.27
CA LEU A 120 -5.64 -12.16 0.54
C LEU A 120 -5.54 -11.30 -0.73
N ALA A 121 -4.89 -10.14 -0.66
CA ALA A 121 -4.64 -9.28 -1.81
C ALA A 121 -3.89 -10.03 -2.93
N ILE A 122 -2.78 -10.68 -2.59
CA ILE A 122 -1.98 -11.44 -3.55
C ILE A 122 -2.77 -12.63 -4.10
N LYS A 123 -3.46 -13.38 -3.25
CA LYS A 123 -4.29 -14.54 -3.63
C LYS A 123 -5.36 -14.16 -4.65
N HIS A 124 -6.15 -13.14 -4.34
CA HIS A 124 -7.25 -12.69 -5.22
C HIS A 124 -6.72 -11.98 -6.47
N GLY A 125 -5.63 -11.21 -6.36
CA GLY A 125 -4.94 -10.63 -7.51
C GLY A 125 -4.44 -11.70 -8.50
N ILE A 126 -3.76 -12.75 -8.02
CA ILE A 126 -3.33 -13.86 -8.87
C ILE A 126 -4.53 -14.55 -9.54
N ARG A 127 -5.61 -14.79 -8.79
CA ARG A 127 -6.83 -15.43 -9.36
C ARG A 127 -7.43 -14.60 -10.49
N ALA A 128 -7.54 -13.28 -10.29
CA ALA A 128 -8.09 -12.36 -11.28
C ALA A 128 -7.22 -12.26 -12.54
N MET A 129 -5.90 -12.18 -12.36
CA MET A 129 -4.94 -11.91 -13.43
C MET A 129 -4.34 -13.15 -14.10
N ARG A 130 -4.67 -14.35 -13.63
CA ARG A 130 -3.97 -15.58 -14.08
C ARG A 130 -4.04 -15.86 -15.58
N LYS A 131 -5.03 -15.34 -16.28
CA LYS A 131 -5.21 -15.51 -17.74
C LYS A 131 -4.74 -14.30 -18.53
N SER A 132 -5.09 -13.09 -18.06
CA SER A 132 -4.79 -11.81 -18.74
C SER A 132 -3.38 -11.32 -18.48
N GLY A 133 -2.76 -11.75 -17.38
CA GLY A 133 -1.56 -11.14 -16.87
C GLY A 133 -1.87 -9.88 -16.04
N GLY A 134 -0.84 -9.32 -15.43
CA GLY A 134 -0.98 -8.12 -14.62
C GLY A 134 0.16 -7.92 -13.63
N THR A 135 -0.01 -6.97 -12.72
CA THR A 135 0.99 -6.67 -11.70
C THR A 135 0.36 -6.45 -10.33
N ILE A 136 1.03 -6.95 -9.31
CA ILE A 136 0.66 -6.73 -7.90
C ILE A 136 1.80 -5.98 -7.23
N VAL A 137 1.48 -4.87 -6.57
CA VAL A 137 2.43 -4.10 -5.75
C VAL A 137 1.91 -4.04 -4.33
N VAL A 138 2.75 -4.46 -3.38
CA VAL A 138 2.40 -4.43 -1.95
C VAL A 138 3.26 -3.38 -1.24
N ILE A 139 2.66 -2.57 -0.39
CA ILE A 139 3.40 -1.61 0.43
C ILE A 139 3.98 -2.34 1.65
N GLY A 140 5.28 -2.59 1.57
CA GLY A 140 6.10 -3.08 2.67
C GLY A 140 6.43 -2.00 3.70
N SER A 141 7.64 -2.06 4.23
CA SER A 141 8.24 -1.00 5.07
C SER A 141 9.74 -1.27 5.26
N ALA A 142 10.54 -0.23 5.34
CA ALA A 142 11.93 -0.31 5.81
C ALA A 142 12.04 -0.97 7.21
N SER A 143 10.99 -0.86 8.04
CA SER A 143 10.90 -1.56 9.34
C SER A 143 10.86 -3.08 9.22
N GLY A 144 10.54 -3.64 8.05
CA GLY A 144 10.66 -5.08 7.77
C GLY A 144 12.11 -5.53 7.50
N ILE A 145 12.99 -4.60 7.17
CA ILE A 145 14.41 -4.81 6.89
C ILE A 145 15.24 -4.44 8.13
N ARG A 146 15.04 -3.23 8.66
CA ARG A 146 15.69 -2.70 9.86
C ARG A 146 14.63 -2.36 10.90
N PRO A 147 14.44 -3.23 11.93
CA PRO A 147 13.33 -3.07 12.87
C PRO A 147 13.54 -1.88 13.80
N SER A 148 12.43 -1.29 14.25
CA SER A 148 12.42 -0.25 15.28
C SER A 148 11.99 -0.84 16.62
N ALA A 149 12.64 -0.40 17.71
CA ALA A 149 12.21 -0.76 19.06
C ALA A 149 10.77 -0.27 19.30
N GLY A 150 9.97 -1.10 19.98
CA GLY A 150 8.56 -0.80 20.23
C GLY A 150 7.61 -1.07 19.04
N ALA A 151 8.12 -1.49 17.88
CA ALA A 151 7.30 -1.79 16.69
C ALA A 151 7.31 -3.28 16.32
N VAL A 152 7.37 -4.20 17.31
CA VAL A 152 7.62 -5.62 17.06
C VAL A 152 6.56 -6.27 16.16
N ALA A 153 5.28 -6.05 16.41
CA ALA A 153 4.20 -6.62 15.59
C ALA A 153 4.25 -6.06 14.16
N TYR A 154 4.43 -4.75 14.04
CA TYR A 154 4.54 -4.07 12.74
C TYR A 154 5.74 -4.56 11.95
N SER A 155 6.96 -4.49 12.53
CA SER A 155 8.20 -4.91 11.85
C SER A 155 8.14 -6.37 11.42
N THR A 156 7.64 -7.26 12.30
CA THR A 156 7.47 -8.68 11.97
C THR A 156 6.47 -8.86 10.82
N SER A 157 5.33 -8.15 10.84
CA SER A 157 4.35 -8.23 9.75
C SER A 157 4.95 -7.80 8.42
N LYS A 158 5.72 -6.71 8.40
CA LYS A 158 6.33 -6.17 7.17
C LYS A 158 7.48 -7.04 6.66
N ALA A 159 8.29 -7.65 7.53
CA ALA A 159 9.27 -8.66 7.14
C ALA A 159 8.60 -9.90 6.52
N ALA A 160 7.51 -10.36 7.10
CA ALA A 160 6.73 -11.48 6.56
C ALA A 160 6.11 -11.14 5.18
N VAL A 161 5.60 -9.92 5.00
CA VAL A 161 5.09 -9.43 3.70
C VAL A 161 6.18 -9.48 2.63
N SER A 162 7.42 -9.07 2.94
CA SER A 162 8.54 -9.14 1.99
C SER A 162 8.82 -10.57 1.53
N MET A 163 8.77 -11.54 2.45
CA MET A 163 8.94 -12.94 2.11
C MET A 163 7.74 -13.47 1.31
N LEU A 164 6.52 -13.10 1.67
CA LEU A 164 5.29 -13.47 0.96
C LEU A 164 5.33 -13.02 -0.50
N VAL A 165 5.72 -11.78 -0.76
CA VAL A 165 5.88 -11.22 -2.12
C VAL A 165 6.88 -12.04 -2.93
N ARG A 166 8.04 -12.35 -2.37
CA ARG A 166 9.07 -13.15 -3.04
C ARG A 166 8.60 -14.57 -3.35
N ALA A 167 7.93 -15.22 -2.39
CA ALA A 167 7.39 -16.57 -2.57
C ALA A 167 6.32 -16.61 -3.67
N ALA A 168 5.34 -15.69 -3.62
CA ALA A 168 4.27 -15.60 -4.60
C ALA A 168 4.78 -15.27 -6.01
N ALA A 169 5.76 -14.36 -6.13
CA ALA A 169 6.40 -14.04 -7.40
C ALA A 169 7.11 -15.27 -8.00
N LYS A 170 7.79 -16.06 -7.15
CA LYS A 170 8.45 -17.30 -7.55
C LYS A 170 7.44 -18.34 -8.04
N GLU A 171 6.33 -18.53 -7.32
CA GLU A 171 5.25 -19.44 -7.73
C GLU A 171 4.63 -19.04 -9.08
N CYS A 172 4.34 -17.74 -9.28
CA CYS A 172 3.84 -17.24 -10.55
C CYS A 172 4.82 -17.52 -11.69
N ARG A 173 6.11 -17.30 -11.48
CA ARG A 173 7.15 -17.57 -12.48
C ARG A 173 7.24 -19.05 -12.82
N GLU A 174 7.29 -19.94 -11.83
CA GLU A 174 7.37 -21.40 -12.04
C GLU A 174 6.09 -21.93 -12.70
N GLY A 175 4.93 -21.37 -12.31
CA GLY A 175 3.63 -21.66 -12.91
C GLY A 175 3.42 -21.03 -14.28
N LYS A 176 4.40 -20.28 -14.83
CA LYS A 176 4.34 -19.53 -16.10
C LYS A 176 3.13 -18.58 -16.19
N LEU A 177 2.71 -18.04 -15.04
CA LEU A 177 1.68 -17.02 -15.01
C LEU A 177 2.29 -15.67 -15.43
N PRO A 178 1.63 -14.90 -16.31
CA PRO A 178 2.13 -13.62 -16.78
C PRO A 178 1.88 -12.50 -15.74
N ILE A 179 2.23 -12.76 -14.48
CA ILE A 179 1.97 -11.87 -13.34
C ILE A 179 3.29 -11.48 -12.70
N ARG A 180 3.48 -10.19 -12.47
CA ARG A 180 4.59 -9.64 -11.68
C ARG A 180 4.11 -9.28 -10.29
N ILE A 181 4.90 -9.58 -9.27
CA ILE A 181 4.57 -9.25 -7.87
C ILE A 181 5.80 -8.62 -7.23
N ASN A 182 5.64 -7.39 -6.71
CA ASN A 182 6.74 -6.64 -6.11
C ASN A 182 6.29 -5.93 -4.83
N ALA A 183 7.23 -5.49 -4.02
CA ALA A 183 6.99 -4.62 -2.87
C ALA A 183 7.73 -3.28 -3.02
N VAL A 184 7.12 -2.22 -2.52
CA VAL A 184 7.81 -0.96 -2.19
C VAL A 184 7.89 -0.89 -0.68
N SER A 185 9.10 -0.69 -0.15
CA SER A 185 9.36 -0.63 1.31
C SER A 185 9.82 0.78 1.71
N PRO A 186 8.85 1.67 2.00
CA PRO A 186 9.20 3.03 2.39
C PRO A 186 9.86 3.09 3.78
N GLY A 187 10.70 4.11 3.98
CA GLY A 187 11.10 4.61 5.29
C GLY A 187 9.97 5.40 5.98
N GLY A 188 10.31 6.49 6.63
CA GLY A 188 9.30 7.42 7.15
C GLY A 188 8.53 8.09 6.00
N VAL A 189 7.19 8.11 6.07
CA VAL A 189 6.31 8.79 5.11
C VAL A 189 5.33 9.66 5.86
N LYS A 190 5.12 10.90 5.43
CA LYS A 190 4.19 11.87 6.04
C LYS A 190 2.74 11.45 5.78
N THR A 191 2.20 10.57 6.63
CA THR A 191 0.86 9.97 6.47
C THR A 191 0.09 9.96 7.80
N PRO A 192 -1.25 9.83 7.77
CA PRO A 192 -2.06 9.66 8.97
C PRO A 192 -1.71 8.44 9.83
N LEU A 193 -0.94 7.47 9.30
CA LEU A 193 -0.49 6.29 10.05
C LEU A 193 0.22 6.65 11.36
N TRP A 194 0.94 7.78 11.38
CA TRP A 194 1.66 8.27 12.55
C TRP A 194 0.74 8.69 13.71
N ARG A 195 -0.52 9.04 13.43
CA ARG A 195 -1.52 9.38 14.47
C ARG A 195 -1.80 8.23 15.42
N ALA A 196 -1.55 6.99 14.99
CA ALA A 196 -1.66 5.80 15.85
C ALA A 196 -0.48 5.67 16.84
N MET A 197 0.57 6.51 16.72
CA MET A 197 1.74 6.48 17.58
C MET A 197 1.60 7.50 18.71
N PRO A 198 1.51 7.09 20.00
CA PRO A 198 1.32 8.03 21.11
C PRO A 198 2.38 9.14 21.17
N PHE A 199 3.65 8.81 20.88
CA PHE A 199 4.73 9.80 20.87
C PHE A 199 4.54 10.88 19.79
N PHE A 200 3.90 10.56 18.66
CA PHE A 200 3.66 11.52 17.60
C PHE A 200 2.63 12.55 18.02
N GLY A 201 1.57 12.15 18.70
CA GLY A 201 0.60 13.07 19.31
C GLY A 201 1.27 14.08 20.25
N ASN A 202 2.16 13.62 21.12
CA ASN A 202 2.94 14.47 22.02
C ASN A 202 3.83 15.47 21.23
N LEU A 203 4.43 15.05 20.12
CA LEU A 203 5.21 15.94 19.26
C LEU A 203 4.33 16.98 18.57
N VAL A 204 3.15 16.61 18.12
CA VAL A 204 2.19 17.55 17.52
C VAL A 204 1.75 18.60 18.55
N GLU A 205 1.44 18.20 19.79
CA GLU A 205 1.13 19.14 20.87
C GLU A 205 2.30 20.09 21.19
N LEU A 206 3.53 19.56 21.21
CA LEU A 206 4.73 20.34 21.52
C LEU A 206 5.07 21.34 20.41
N HIS A 207 4.91 20.97 19.15
CA HIS A 207 5.33 21.76 17.99
C HIS A 207 4.17 22.49 17.29
N GLY A 208 2.93 22.24 17.68
CA GLY A 208 1.74 22.97 17.22
C GLY A 208 1.12 22.45 15.90
N SER A 209 1.79 21.56 15.15
CA SER A 209 1.24 20.93 13.95
C SER A 209 1.94 19.62 13.61
N GLU A 210 1.28 18.76 12.81
CA GLU A 210 1.90 17.53 12.29
C GLU A 210 3.13 17.83 11.43
N GLU A 211 3.09 18.89 10.63
CA GLU A 211 4.19 19.30 9.78
C GLU A 211 5.44 19.70 10.58
N ALA A 212 5.23 20.46 11.67
CA ALA A 212 6.30 20.83 12.58
C ALA A 212 6.82 19.61 13.38
N ALA A 213 5.95 18.67 13.73
CA ALA A 213 6.36 17.41 14.37
C ALA A 213 7.24 16.57 13.44
N PHE A 214 6.89 16.42 12.16
CA PHE A 214 7.73 15.75 11.16
C PHE A 214 9.09 16.47 11.00
N ALA A 215 9.09 17.78 10.88
CA ALA A 215 10.33 18.56 10.79
C ALA A 215 11.24 18.35 12.01
N ALA A 216 10.67 18.26 13.21
CA ALA A 216 11.40 17.98 14.43
C ALA A 216 11.99 16.55 14.43
N MET A 217 11.24 15.57 13.94
CA MET A 217 11.74 14.20 13.80
C MET A 217 12.89 14.13 12.79
N GLU A 218 12.77 14.77 11.64
CA GLU A 218 13.84 14.86 10.62
C GLU A 218 15.11 15.51 11.20
N ALA A 219 14.95 16.59 11.98
CA ALA A 219 16.09 17.28 12.61
C ALA A 219 16.83 16.43 13.66
N HIS A 220 16.11 15.56 14.38
CA HIS A 220 16.70 14.72 15.42
C HIS A 220 17.24 13.38 14.89
N GLY A 221 16.56 12.77 13.93
CA GLY A 221 16.92 11.45 13.40
C GLY A 221 17.89 11.49 12.22
N GLY A 222 18.00 12.61 11.53
CA GLY A 222 18.79 12.75 10.30
C GLY A 222 18.12 12.09 9.09
N ASP A 223 17.04 11.35 9.26
CA ASP A 223 16.32 10.66 8.20
C ASP A 223 15.25 11.60 7.63
N ARG A 224 15.17 11.70 6.30
CA ARG A 224 14.13 12.48 5.63
C ARG A 224 12.88 11.66 5.44
N PHE A 225 11.73 12.27 5.70
CA PHE A 225 10.44 11.66 5.43
C PHE A 225 10.04 11.86 3.96
N ALA A 226 9.68 10.77 3.31
CA ALA A 226 9.07 10.84 1.99
C ALA A 226 7.63 11.41 2.07
N THR A 227 7.15 11.92 0.95
CA THR A 227 5.72 12.20 0.80
C THR A 227 4.98 10.99 0.24
N PRO A 228 3.66 10.86 0.44
CA PRO A 228 2.86 9.82 -0.20
C PRO A 228 3.01 9.77 -1.72
N GLU A 229 3.15 10.94 -2.36
CA GLU A 229 3.31 11.08 -3.80
C GLU A 229 4.64 10.46 -4.28
N GLN A 230 5.73 10.64 -3.54
CA GLN A 230 7.02 10.00 -3.87
C GLN A 230 6.93 8.48 -3.84
N VAL A 231 6.17 7.91 -2.89
CA VAL A 231 5.93 6.46 -2.86
C VAL A 231 5.04 6.03 -4.02
N ALA A 232 4.01 6.83 -4.34
CA ALA A 232 3.11 6.57 -5.45
C ALA A 232 3.84 6.54 -6.81
N GLU A 233 4.87 7.38 -7.01
CA GLU A 233 5.70 7.36 -8.22
C GLU A 233 6.48 6.03 -8.35
N ALA A 234 7.01 5.50 -7.26
CA ALA A 234 7.66 4.19 -7.27
C ALA A 234 6.66 3.06 -7.58
N VAL A 235 5.44 3.16 -7.07
CA VAL A 235 4.35 2.24 -7.40
C VAL A 235 3.98 2.35 -8.88
N LEU A 236 3.80 3.56 -9.41
CA LEU A 236 3.52 3.78 -10.84
C LEU A 236 4.60 3.16 -11.72
N PHE A 237 5.87 3.32 -11.38
CA PHE A 237 6.96 2.66 -12.10
C PHE A 237 6.78 1.14 -12.10
N LEU A 238 6.55 0.51 -10.95
CA LEU A 238 6.37 -0.94 -10.85
C LEU A 238 5.10 -1.46 -11.53
N VAL A 239 4.05 -0.64 -11.60
CA VAL A 239 2.80 -0.96 -12.32
C VAL A 239 2.99 -0.87 -13.83
N SER A 240 3.79 0.08 -14.30
CA SER A 240 3.99 0.36 -15.73
C SER A 240 4.78 -0.73 -16.47
N ASP A 241 4.78 -0.64 -17.79
CA ASP A 241 5.55 -1.53 -18.68
C ASP A 241 7.07 -1.31 -18.57
N ALA A 242 7.50 -0.15 -18.02
CA ALA A 242 8.91 0.11 -17.73
C ALA A 242 9.52 -0.91 -16.76
N ALA A 243 8.69 -1.51 -15.88
CA ALA A 243 9.08 -2.55 -14.94
C ALA A 243 8.76 -3.98 -15.44
N SER A 244 8.53 -4.18 -16.73
CA SER A 244 8.10 -5.49 -17.30
C SER A 244 9.04 -6.66 -16.99
N HIS A 245 10.29 -6.39 -16.66
CA HIS A 245 11.31 -7.39 -16.32
C HIS A 245 11.60 -7.50 -14.82
N ILE A 246 10.79 -6.83 -13.98
CA ILE A 246 10.97 -6.76 -12.53
C ILE A 246 9.86 -7.54 -11.83
N THR A 247 10.21 -8.61 -11.12
CA THR A 247 9.30 -9.39 -10.26
C THR A 247 10.06 -9.99 -9.07
N GLY A 248 9.40 -10.07 -7.92
CA GLY A 248 9.98 -10.56 -6.67
C GLY A 248 10.91 -9.57 -5.98
N VAL A 249 10.94 -8.31 -6.39
CA VAL A 249 11.78 -7.29 -5.77
C VAL A 249 11.06 -6.67 -4.56
N GLU A 250 11.85 -6.37 -3.56
CA GLU A 250 11.52 -5.41 -2.51
C GLU A 250 12.34 -4.15 -2.80
N LEU A 251 11.66 -3.05 -3.14
CA LEU A 251 12.27 -1.77 -3.49
C LEU A 251 12.26 -0.84 -2.25
N PRO A 252 13.39 -0.66 -1.55
CA PRO A 252 13.49 0.33 -0.48
C PRO A 252 13.33 1.75 -1.06
N LEU A 253 12.54 2.57 -0.37
CA LEU A 253 12.38 3.99 -0.65
C LEU A 253 12.51 4.72 0.70
N ASP A 254 13.74 4.84 1.20
CA ASP A 254 14.01 5.11 2.62
C ASP A 254 15.18 6.06 2.87
N ASP A 255 15.64 6.78 1.84
CA ASP A 255 16.78 7.71 1.91
C ASP A 255 18.06 7.08 2.52
N GLY A 256 18.24 5.75 2.35
CA GLY A 256 19.40 5.02 2.88
C GLY A 256 19.23 4.51 4.32
N TYR A 257 18.06 4.62 4.92
CA TYR A 257 17.80 4.17 6.29
C TYR A 257 18.19 2.70 6.54
N THR A 258 18.05 1.84 5.54
CA THR A 258 18.34 0.39 5.66
C THR A 258 19.76 -0.01 5.23
N LEU A 259 20.63 0.95 4.89
CA LEU A 259 22.03 0.68 4.53
C LEU A 259 22.90 0.26 5.71
#